data_79a248238ca0e09de24185bee8525123
#
_entry.id   79a248238ca0e09de24185bee8525123
#
_cell.length_a   1.000
_cell.length_b   1.000
_cell.length_c   1.000
_cell.angle_alpha   90.00
_cell.angle_beta   90.00
_cell.angle_gamma   90.00
#
_symmetry.space_group_name_H-M   'P 1'
#
loop_
_entity.id
_entity.type
_entity.pdbx_description
1 polymer ?
#
loop_
_entity_poly.entity_id
_entity_poly.type
_entity_poly.pdbx_seq_one_letter_code
_entity_poly.pdbx_strand_id
1 'polypeptide(L)'
;MGGDRMKRGTAVDSADTGLWVAHGTAPAMGRAHSHDDIELNVVTSGAIEYLMGERRVRVEAGQSAVFWAALPHRLLSLPGEPAGICWVHVPLATFLTWDLPAPDLRSLLEGRPALAAMPPDVDAAGVWRRWESELALGDGVAALLEVHALMRRTLRSARARPAATGPSSRPLEMAAFIMDRFRDPITAADVAAAVHLNTEYAMTLFRKTWSMTLGDFLLRRRVAEAQRLLATTDLDCTAVGYAAGFGSGSTFYAQFAKLAGTTPGQYRAALR
;
A
#
# COMPACT_ATOMS: atom_id res chain seq x y z
N MET A 1 -7.77 -4.07 -17.67
CA MET A 1 -7.63 -5.47 -18.12
C MET A 1 -7.02 -6.24 -16.95
N GLY A 2 -7.78 -7.19 -16.41
CA GLY A 2 -7.50 -7.85 -15.15
C GLY A 2 -6.18 -8.62 -15.17
N GLY A 3 -5.35 -8.29 -14.19
CA GLY A 3 -4.18 -9.10 -13.86
C GLY A 3 -4.61 -10.52 -13.52
N ASP A 4 -3.77 -11.44 -13.88
CA ASP A 4 -3.92 -12.88 -13.67
C ASP A 4 -4.13 -13.17 -12.15
N ARG A 5 -5.39 -13.13 -11.71
CA ARG A 5 -5.78 -13.46 -10.32
C ARG A 5 -5.40 -14.91 -10.07
N MET A 6 -4.46 -15.12 -9.19
CA MET A 6 -3.95 -16.43 -8.80
C MET A 6 -5.08 -17.41 -8.44
N LYS A 7 -5.31 -18.42 -9.28
CA LYS A 7 -6.45 -19.35 -9.19
C LYS A 7 -6.21 -20.58 -8.32
N ARG A 8 -5.37 -20.52 -7.26
CA ARG A 8 -5.10 -21.71 -6.42
C ARG A 8 -5.13 -21.39 -4.92
N GLY A 9 -6.25 -20.83 -4.47
CA GLY A 9 -6.51 -20.60 -3.04
C GLY A 9 -7.89 -20.03 -2.83
N THR A 10 -8.37 -20.01 -1.61
CA THR A 10 -9.58 -19.28 -1.24
C THR A 10 -9.24 -17.80 -1.24
N ALA A 11 -9.97 -16.99 -1.98
CA ALA A 11 -9.81 -15.54 -2.02
C ALA A 11 -11.14 -14.88 -1.69
N VAL A 12 -11.11 -13.82 -0.88
CA VAL A 12 -12.27 -13.03 -0.49
C VAL A 12 -11.98 -11.55 -0.70
N ASP A 13 -12.90 -10.87 -1.38
CA ASP A 13 -12.87 -9.42 -1.59
C ASP A 13 -13.86 -8.74 -0.64
N SER A 14 -13.47 -7.63 -0.05
CA SER A 14 -14.37 -6.74 0.67
C SER A 14 -14.78 -5.58 -0.22
N ALA A 15 -16.07 -5.50 -0.55
CA ALA A 15 -16.59 -4.44 -1.42
C ALA A 15 -16.56 -3.05 -0.76
N ASP A 16 -16.68 -2.98 0.56
CA ASP A 16 -16.73 -1.76 1.36
C ASP A 16 -15.33 -1.16 1.63
N THR A 17 -14.33 -2.00 1.84
CA THR A 17 -12.96 -1.56 2.16
C THR A 17 -11.97 -1.71 1.01
N GLY A 18 -12.32 -2.48 -0.02
CA GLY A 18 -11.42 -2.88 -1.10
C GLY A 18 -10.29 -3.82 -0.65
N LEU A 19 -10.35 -4.31 0.60
CA LEU A 19 -9.41 -5.29 1.12
C LEU A 19 -9.58 -6.60 0.34
N TRP A 20 -8.48 -7.13 -0.19
CA TRP A 20 -8.44 -8.46 -0.78
C TRP A 20 -7.52 -9.35 0.03
N VAL A 21 -8.01 -10.55 0.36
CA VAL A 21 -7.26 -11.53 1.13
C VAL A 21 -7.35 -12.89 0.44
N ALA A 22 -6.23 -13.60 0.35
CA ALA A 22 -6.19 -14.95 -0.16
C ALA A 22 -5.24 -15.82 0.66
N HIS A 23 -5.54 -17.11 0.74
CA HIS A 23 -4.67 -18.10 1.35
C HIS A 23 -4.51 -19.30 0.42
N GLY A 24 -3.31 -19.85 0.39
CA GLY A 24 -3.02 -21.03 -0.43
C GLY A 24 -1.55 -21.33 -0.53
N THR A 25 -1.22 -22.11 -1.55
CA THR A 25 0.16 -22.46 -1.89
C THR A 25 0.75 -21.40 -2.81
N ALA A 26 1.94 -20.92 -2.48
CA ALA A 26 2.65 -19.92 -3.26
C ALA A 26 3.07 -20.46 -4.65
N PRO A 27 2.45 -20.01 -5.77
CA PRO A 27 2.86 -20.42 -7.10
C PRO A 27 4.05 -19.57 -7.55
N ALA A 28 4.99 -20.19 -8.28
CA ALA A 28 6.01 -19.43 -8.98
C ALA A 28 5.37 -18.55 -10.06
N MET A 29 5.80 -17.31 -10.14
CA MET A 29 5.36 -16.37 -11.17
C MET A 29 6.30 -16.38 -12.37
N GLY A 30 5.77 -16.56 -13.58
CA GLY A 30 6.56 -16.54 -14.81
C GLY A 30 7.13 -15.16 -15.16
N ARG A 31 6.46 -14.09 -14.73
CA ARG A 31 6.85 -12.70 -15.03
C ARG A 31 6.69 -11.82 -13.78
N ALA A 32 7.50 -10.78 -13.71
CA ALA A 32 7.27 -9.72 -12.74
C ALA A 32 5.97 -8.97 -13.09
N HIS A 33 5.23 -8.59 -12.06
CA HIS A 33 4.05 -7.74 -12.16
C HIS A 33 4.11 -6.61 -11.15
N SER A 34 3.21 -5.65 -11.28
CA SER A 34 3.05 -4.55 -10.35
C SER A 34 1.59 -4.08 -10.31
N HIS A 35 1.16 -3.61 -9.17
CA HIS A 35 -0.14 -2.95 -8.94
C HIS A 35 -0.01 -1.91 -7.85
N ASP A 36 -0.99 -1.06 -7.64
CA ASP A 36 -0.88 0.09 -6.74
C ASP A 36 -1.22 -0.19 -5.26
N ASP A 37 -1.43 -1.45 -4.88
CA ASP A 37 -1.74 -1.82 -3.51
C ASP A 37 -0.48 -1.92 -2.62
N ILE A 38 -0.72 -1.87 -1.32
CA ILE A 38 0.26 -2.34 -0.33
C ILE A 38 -0.02 -3.82 -0.05
N GLU A 39 0.98 -4.67 -0.22
CA GLU A 39 0.88 -6.08 0.12
C GLU A 39 1.40 -6.35 1.53
N LEU A 40 0.64 -7.17 2.27
CA LEU A 40 1.11 -7.89 3.43
C LEU A 40 1.07 -9.38 3.11
N ASN A 41 2.20 -10.04 3.21
CA ASN A 41 2.32 -11.47 3.02
C ASN A 41 2.73 -12.14 4.33
N VAL A 42 1.97 -13.16 4.75
CA VAL A 42 2.27 -13.97 5.93
C VAL A 42 2.58 -15.38 5.48
N VAL A 43 3.78 -15.87 5.73
CA VAL A 43 4.19 -17.24 5.36
C VAL A 43 3.79 -18.18 6.49
N THR A 44 2.93 -19.16 6.19
CA THR A 44 2.38 -20.09 7.17
C THR A 44 3.16 -21.40 7.23
N SER A 45 3.82 -21.78 6.13
CA SER A 45 4.70 -22.97 6.07
C SER A 45 5.74 -22.81 4.97
N GLY A 46 6.90 -23.44 5.13
CA GLY A 46 7.99 -23.38 4.15
C GLY A 46 8.64 -21.99 4.07
N ALA A 47 9.04 -21.59 2.89
CA ALA A 47 9.62 -20.29 2.62
C ALA A 47 9.27 -19.82 1.20
N ILE A 48 9.21 -18.50 1.01
CA ILE A 48 9.05 -17.87 -0.31
C ILE A 48 10.23 -16.94 -0.58
N GLU A 49 10.49 -16.68 -1.85
CA GLU A 49 11.48 -15.69 -2.26
C GLU A 49 10.90 -14.78 -3.35
N TYR A 50 10.93 -13.49 -3.10
CA TYR A 50 10.59 -12.47 -4.08
C TYR A 50 11.83 -11.93 -4.78
N LEU A 51 11.74 -11.74 -6.08
CA LEU A 51 12.63 -10.86 -6.83
C LEU A 51 11.95 -9.48 -6.97
N MET A 52 12.49 -8.47 -6.31
CA MET A 52 12.03 -7.07 -6.33
C MET A 52 13.11 -6.18 -6.93
N GLY A 53 12.94 -5.84 -8.22
CA GLY A 53 14.06 -5.28 -9.00
C GLY A 53 15.23 -6.26 -9.05
N GLU A 54 16.40 -5.86 -8.53
CA GLU A 54 17.60 -6.71 -8.45
C GLU A 54 17.76 -7.43 -7.10
N ARG A 55 16.85 -7.19 -6.15
CA ARG A 55 16.94 -7.75 -4.81
C ARG A 55 16.15 -9.04 -4.67
N ARG A 56 16.75 -10.00 -3.97
CA ARG A 56 16.04 -11.19 -3.49
C ARG A 56 15.62 -10.98 -2.05
N VAL A 57 14.35 -11.21 -1.78
CA VAL A 57 13.74 -11.05 -0.46
C VAL A 57 13.12 -12.38 -0.07
N ARG A 58 13.75 -13.07 0.87
CA ARG A 58 13.29 -14.34 1.39
C ARG A 58 12.46 -14.13 2.64
N VAL A 59 11.33 -14.82 2.72
CA VAL A 59 10.39 -14.78 3.85
C VAL A 59 10.14 -16.23 4.28
N GLU A 60 10.44 -16.52 5.53
CA GLU A 60 10.32 -17.86 6.14
C GLU A 60 8.97 -18.04 6.83
N ALA A 61 8.60 -19.30 7.09
CA ALA A 61 7.43 -19.62 7.91
C ALA A 61 7.44 -18.86 9.24
N GLY A 62 6.29 -18.32 9.64
CA GLY A 62 6.17 -17.49 10.84
C GLY A 62 6.69 -16.06 10.68
N GLN A 63 6.97 -15.63 9.45
CA GLN A 63 7.33 -14.24 9.16
C GLN A 63 6.24 -13.55 8.33
N SER A 64 6.20 -12.23 8.45
CA SER A 64 5.41 -11.34 7.61
C SER A 64 6.31 -10.39 6.81
N ALA A 65 5.86 -10.05 5.61
CA ALA A 65 6.49 -9.06 4.75
C ALA A 65 5.45 -8.03 4.32
N VAL A 66 5.79 -6.74 4.42
CA VAL A 66 4.99 -5.62 3.92
C VAL A 66 5.80 -4.89 2.88
N PHE A 67 5.22 -4.65 1.71
CA PHE A 67 5.86 -3.88 0.65
C PHE A 67 4.82 -3.19 -0.24
N TRP A 68 5.27 -2.17 -0.96
CA TRP A 68 4.46 -1.52 -1.98
C TRP A 68 4.57 -2.29 -3.30
N ALA A 69 3.46 -2.86 -3.74
CA ALA A 69 3.40 -3.72 -4.91
C ALA A 69 3.50 -2.98 -6.26
N ALA A 70 3.53 -1.64 -6.25
CA ALA A 70 3.82 -0.86 -7.45
C ALA A 70 5.27 -1.06 -7.95
N LEU A 71 6.17 -1.55 -7.10
CA LEU A 71 7.47 -2.05 -7.55
C LEU A 71 7.30 -3.39 -8.29
N PRO A 72 7.89 -3.54 -9.49
CA PRO A 72 7.88 -4.83 -10.17
C PRO A 72 8.45 -5.92 -9.27
N HIS A 73 7.63 -6.90 -8.96
CA HIS A 73 8.00 -8.02 -8.11
C HIS A 73 7.57 -9.34 -8.72
N ARG A 74 8.29 -10.40 -8.39
CA ARG A 74 8.05 -11.75 -8.88
C ARG A 74 8.36 -12.77 -7.79
N LEU A 75 7.40 -13.65 -7.51
CA LEU A 75 7.62 -14.81 -6.65
C LEU A 75 8.40 -15.88 -7.40
N LEU A 76 9.53 -16.30 -6.83
CA LEU A 76 10.40 -17.32 -7.38
C LEU A 76 10.00 -18.71 -6.88
N SER A 77 10.22 -19.74 -7.73
CA SER A 77 10.12 -21.12 -7.28
C SER A 77 11.33 -21.45 -6.41
N LEU A 78 11.08 -21.98 -5.22
CA LEU A 78 12.13 -22.55 -4.37
C LEU A 78 12.10 -24.08 -4.46
N PRO A 79 13.25 -24.76 -4.37
CA PRO A 79 13.29 -26.20 -4.23
C PRO A 79 12.62 -26.64 -2.91
N GLY A 80 11.87 -27.74 -2.95
CA GLY A 80 11.22 -28.30 -1.77
C GLY A 80 9.69 -28.28 -1.87
N GLU A 81 9.04 -28.44 -0.72
CA GLU A 81 7.58 -28.38 -0.65
C GLU A 81 7.06 -26.95 -0.88
N PRO A 82 5.89 -26.83 -1.54
CA PRO A 82 5.26 -25.54 -1.77
C PRO A 82 4.96 -24.83 -0.45
N ALA A 83 5.34 -23.56 -0.36
CA ALA A 83 5.09 -22.75 0.81
C ALA A 83 3.61 -22.37 0.95
N GLY A 84 3.09 -22.45 2.17
CA GLY A 84 1.80 -21.86 2.52
C GLY A 84 1.92 -20.37 2.78
N ILE A 85 1.02 -19.59 2.23
CA ILE A 85 1.06 -18.14 2.33
C ILE A 85 -0.36 -17.55 2.41
N CYS A 86 -0.50 -16.49 3.18
CA CYS A 86 -1.64 -15.59 3.15
C CYS A 86 -1.21 -14.29 2.48
N TRP A 87 -1.89 -13.91 1.39
CA TRP A 87 -1.72 -12.64 0.69
C TRP A 87 -2.81 -11.68 1.11
N VAL A 88 -2.42 -10.45 1.34
CA VAL A 88 -3.34 -9.35 1.64
C VAL A 88 -2.99 -8.16 0.78
N HIS A 89 -3.96 -7.64 0.05
CA HIS A 89 -3.83 -6.40 -0.70
C HIS A 89 -4.68 -5.32 -0.05
N VAL A 90 -4.04 -4.25 0.36
CA VAL A 90 -4.69 -3.05 0.88
C VAL A 90 -4.57 -1.97 -0.18
N PRO A 91 -5.68 -1.41 -0.68
CA PRO A 91 -5.63 -0.32 -1.63
C PRO A 91 -4.75 0.82 -1.13
N LEU A 92 -3.89 1.36 -1.99
CA LEU A 92 -2.99 2.47 -1.62
C LEU A 92 -3.77 3.64 -1.01
N ALA A 93 -4.96 3.96 -1.54
CA ALA A 93 -5.80 5.03 -1.01
C ALA A 93 -6.19 4.78 0.44
N THR A 94 -6.61 3.56 0.79
CA THR A 94 -6.94 3.15 2.15
C THR A 94 -5.70 3.19 3.05
N PHE A 95 -4.59 2.62 2.59
CA PHE A 95 -3.32 2.62 3.34
C PHE A 95 -2.82 4.04 3.66
N LEU A 96 -2.97 4.98 2.74
CA LEU A 96 -2.55 6.37 2.94
C LEU A 96 -3.41 7.15 3.95
N THR A 97 -4.61 6.64 4.31
CA THR A 97 -5.42 7.22 5.41
C THR A 97 -4.86 6.85 6.79
N TRP A 98 -4.02 5.83 6.87
CA TRP A 98 -3.45 5.39 8.13
C TRP A 98 -2.39 6.38 8.62
N ASP A 99 -2.44 6.73 9.89
CA ASP A 99 -1.44 7.58 10.52
C ASP A 99 -0.18 6.76 10.85
N LEU A 100 0.59 6.48 9.80
CA LEU A 100 1.86 5.76 9.89
C LEU A 100 3.01 6.75 10.09
N PRO A 101 4.03 6.38 10.88
CA PRO A 101 5.24 7.19 11.01
C PRO A 101 5.91 7.42 9.65
N ALA A 102 6.27 8.68 9.37
CA ALA A 102 6.90 9.07 8.11
C ALA A 102 8.11 8.20 7.70
N PRO A 103 9.00 7.74 8.62
CA PRO A 103 10.10 6.85 8.25
C PRO A 103 9.64 5.50 7.70
N ASP A 104 8.53 4.91 8.20
CA ASP A 104 8.01 3.63 7.70
C ASP A 104 7.46 3.79 6.30
N LEU A 105 6.63 4.82 6.14
CA LEU A 105 6.04 5.15 4.86
C LEU A 105 7.12 5.41 3.81
N ARG A 106 8.12 6.22 4.16
CA ARG A 106 9.28 6.49 3.29
C ARG A 106 10.01 5.19 2.92
N SER A 107 10.27 4.31 3.89
CA SER A 107 10.95 3.04 3.65
C SER A 107 10.22 2.16 2.64
N LEU A 108 8.89 2.02 2.78
CA LEU A 108 8.07 1.27 1.82
C LEU A 108 8.08 1.91 0.42
N LEU A 109 7.94 3.24 0.36
CA LEU A 109 7.95 3.99 -0.90
C LEU A 109 9.32 3.98 -1.58
N GLU A 110 10.41 3.82 -0.83
CA GLU A 110 11.77 3.60 -1.35
C GLU A 110 12.02 2.13 -1.75
N GLY A 111 10.97 1.31 -1.76
CA GLY A 111 11.05 -0.08 -2.19
C GLY A 111 11.80 -1.00 -1.25
N ARG A 112 11.86 -0.63 0.02
CA ARG A 112 12.41 -1.49 1.06
C ARG A 112 11.28 -2.27 1.70
N PRO A 113 11.15 -3.58 1.44
CA PRO A 113 10.16 -4.39 2.11
C PRO A 113 10.48 -4.46 3.61
N ALA A 114 9.45 -4.34 4.42
CA ALA A 114 9.54 -4.55 5.85
C ALA A 114 9.30 -6.03 6.15
N LEU A 115 10.26 -6.69 6.78
CA LEU A 115 10.16 -8.09 7.19
C LEU A 115 10.23 -8.18 8.71
N ALA A 116 9.34 -8.99 9.30
CA ALA A 116 9.37 -9.27 10.73
C ALA A 116 8.90 -10.70 11.03
N ALA A 117 9.38 -11.25 12.12
CA ALA A 117 8.74 -12.42 12.71
C ALA A 117 7.33 -12.04 13.18
N MET A 118 6.38 -12.94 13.02
CA MET A 118 5.06 -12.81 13.63
C MET A 118 5.20 -12.76 15.15
N PRO A 119 4.35 -12.03 15.86
CA PRO A 119 4.31 -12.09 17.31
C PRO A 119 4.15 -13.56 17.78
N PRO A 120 4.84 -13.99 18.84
CA PRO A 120 4.86 -15.39 19.25
C PRO A 120 3.50 -15.91 19.71
N ASP A 121 2.59 -15.03 20.06
CA ASP A 121 1.20 -15.28 20.46
C ASP A 121 0.22 -15.28 19.27
N VAL A 122 0.70 -15.04 18.05
CA VAL A 122 -0.13 -14.99 16.84
C VAL A 122 0.14 -16.22 15.97
N ASP A 123 -0.87 -17.09 15.88
CA ASP A 123 -0.86 -18.19 14.92
C ASP A 123 -1.03 -17.65 13.50
N ALA A 124 0.02 -17.76 12.68
CA ALA A 124 0.02 -17.29 11.29
C ALA A 124 -1.10 -17.91 10.44
N ALA A 125 -1.43 -19.19 10.68
CA ALA A 125 -2.53 -19.87 10.00
C ALA A 125 -3.90 -19.44 10.56
N GLY A 126 -3.96 -19.11 11.86
CA GLY A 126 -5.19 -18.64 12.53
C GLY A 126 -5.60 -17.25 12.09
N VAL A 127 -4.64 -16.39 11.77
CA VAL A 127 -4.90 -15.02 11.26
C VAL A 127 -5.73 -15.06 9.99
N TRP A 128 -5.39 -15.91 9.03
CA TRP A 128 -6.16 -16.07 7.80
C TRP A 128 -7.61 -16.48 8.08
N ARG A 129 -7.84 -17.52 8.90
CA ARG A 129 -9.18 -18.02 9.21
C ARG A 129 -10.07 -16.96 9.84
N ARG A 130 -9.48 -16.07 10.66
CA ARG A 130 -10.21 -14.96 11.28
C ARG A 130 -10.63 -13.95 10.23
N TRP A 131 -9.71 -13.49 9.38
CA TRP A 131 -10.03 -12.53 8.32
C TRP A 131 -11.06 -13.09 7.33
N GLU A 132 -10.93 -14.36 6.94
CA GLU A 132 -11.91 -15.05 6.11
C GLU A 132 -13.31 -15.06 6.77
N SER A 133 -13.37 -15.33 8.07
CA SER A 133 -14.62 -15.33 8.84
C SER A 133 -15.25 -13.94 8.88
N GLU A 134 -14.49 -12.89 9.20
CA GLU A 134 -14.99 -11.52 9.24
C GLU A 134 -15.50 -11.06 7.86
N LEU A 135 -14.74 -11.33 6.82
CA LEU A 135 -15.13 -11.01 5.45
C LEU A 135 -16.38 -11.79 5.01
N ALA A 136 -16.52 -13.07 5.42
CA ALA A 136 -17.71 -13.87 5.13
C ALA A 136 -18.95 -13.36 5.86
N LEU A 137 -18.78 -12.73 7.03
CA LEU A 137 -19.85 -12.04 7.77
C LEU A 137 -20.19 -10.66 7.20
N GLY A 138 -19.42 -10.17 6.22
CA GLY A 138 -19.58 -8.86 5.64
C GLY A 138 -18.93 -7.72 6.46
N ASP A 139 -18.12 -8.05 7.46
CA ASP A 139 -17.38 -7.07 8.28
C ASP A 139 -15.96 -6.87 7.75
N GLY A 140 -15.85 -6.24 6.57
CA GLY A 140 -14.56 -5.88 5.99
C GLY A 140 -13.78 -4.86 6.82
N VAL A 141 -14.46 -4.09 7.66
CA VAL A 141 -13.83 -3.11 8.55
C VAL A 141 -13.07 -3.81 9.67
N ALA A 142 -13.65 -4.82 10.31
CA ALA A 142 -12.97 -5.60 11.36
C ALA A 142 -11.71 -6.27 10.81
N ALA A 143 -11.81 -6.95 9.67
CA ALA A 143 -10.66 -7.55 9.00
C ALA A 143 -9.57 -6.51 8.66
N LEU A 144 -9.96 -5.32 8.14
CA LEU A 144 -9.03 -4.24 7.81
C LEU A 144 -8.30 -3.69 9.04
N LEU A 145 -8.97 -3.55 10.18
CA LEU A 145 -8.37 -3.10 11.43
C LEU A 145 -7.31 -4.10 11.95
N GLU A 146 -7.56 -5.39 11.85
CA GLU A 146 -6.58 -6.41 12.22
C GLU A 146 -5.38 -6.42 11.28
N VAL A 147 -5.62 -6.31 9.96
CA VAL A 147 -4.57 -6.16 8.94
C VAL A 147 -3.73 -4.91 9.22
N HIS A 148 -4.36 -3.78 9.51
CA HIS A 148 -3.66 -2.54 9.88
C HIS A 148 -2.78 -2.74 11.12
N ALA A 149 -3.31 -3.36 12.17
CA ALA A 149 -2.56 -3.62 13.38
C ALA A 149 -1.33 -4.52 13.11
N LEU A 150 -1.48 -5.56 12.29
CA LEU A 150 -0.38 -6.45 11.93
C LEU A 150 0.67 -5.73 11.07
N MET A 151 0.26 -4.97 10.06
CA MET A 151 1.18 -4.16 9.25
C MET A 151 1.98 -3.18 10.11
N ARG A 152 1.34 -2.48 11.04
CA ARG A 152 2.05 -1.56 11.98
C ARG A 152 3.08 -2.28 12.83
N ARG A 153 2.78 -3.50 13.31
CA ARG A 153 3.73 -4.32 14.09
C ARG A 153 4.91 -4.74 13.22
N THR A 154 4.66 -5.20 11.98
CA THR A 154 5.70 -5.59 11.03
C THR A 154 6.63 -4.42 10.71
N LEU A 155 6.07 -3.26 10.37
CA LEU A 155 6.83 -2.04 10.09
C LEU A 155 7.70 -1.60 11.28
N ARG A 156 7.12 -1.58 12.49
CA ARG A 156 7.85 -1.23 13.70
C ARG A 156 9.01 -2.19 13.98
N SER A 157 8.78 -3.50 13.82
CA SER A 157 9.81 -4.52 14.06
C SER A 157 10.92 -4.48 13.02
N ALA A 158 10.58 -4.17 11.77
CA ALA A 158 11.55 -4.04 10.68
C ALA A 158 12.50 -2.84 10.88
N ARG A 159 12.04 -1.73 11.50
CA ARG A 159 12.91 -0.59 11.83
C ARG A 159 14.06 -0.95 12.78
N ALA A 160 13.84 -1.90 13.68
CA ALA A 160 14.87 -2.35 14.61
C ALA A 160 16.01 -3.14 13.93
N ARG A 161 15.86 -3.48 12.65
CA ARG A 161 16.87 -4.18 11.84
C ARG A 161 17.33 -3.25 10.71
N PRO A 162 18.61 -2.86 10.66
CA PRO A 162 19.12 -2.06 9.54
C PRO A 162 18.91 -2.84 8.24
N ALA A 163 18.06 -2.33 7.36
CA ALA A 163 17.93 -2.89 6.02
C ALA A 163 19.22 -2.60 5.23
N ALA A 164 19.70 -3.59 4.46
CA ALA A 164 20.74 -3.38 3.48
C ALA A 164 20.28 -2.25 2.53
N THR A 165 20.99 -1.15 2.52
CA THR A 165 20.74 0.00 1.65
C THR A 165 21.13 -0.37 0.22
N GLY A 166 20.12 -0.66 -0.60
CA GLY A 166 20.31 -0.68 -2.04
C GLY A 166 20.10 0.73 -2.62
N PRO A 167 20.57 1.00 -3.84
CA PRO A 167 20.39 2.28 -4.48
C PRO A 167 18.91 2.64 -4.57
N SER A 168 18.56 3.85 -4.14
CA SER A 168 17.23 4.42 -4.35
C SER A 168 17.00 4.63 -5.85
N SER A 169 15.83 4.26 -6.34
CA SER A 169 15.49 4.57 -7.74
C SER A 169 14.83 5.94 -7.85
N ARG A 170 15.05 6.65 -8.95
CA ARG A 170 14.46 7.97 -9.18
C ARG A 170 12.93 8.01 -9.03
N PRO A 171 12.16 7.02 -9.50
CA PRO A 171 10.72 6.99 -9.24
C PRO A 171 10.36 6.94 -7.75
N LEU A 172 11.15 6.25 -6.93
CA LEU A 172 10.94 6.18 -5.48
C LEU A 172 11.25 7.51 -4.81
N GLU A 173 12.33 8.17 -5.21
CA GLU A 173 12.67 9.51 -4.73
C GLU A 173 11.57 10.51 -5.08
N MET A 174 10.98 10.43 -6.29
CA MET A 174 9.84 11.25 -6.69
C MET A 174 8.62 11.00 -5.82
N ALA A 175 8.26 9.74 -5.56
CA ALA A 175 7.16 9.40 -4.68
C ALA A 175 7.39 9.90 -3.25
N ALA A 176 8.60 9.73 -2.71
CA ALA A 176 8.97 10.23 -1.38
C ALA A 176 8.86 11.76 -1.29
N PHE A 177 9.33 12.48 -2.30
CA PHE A 177 9.19 13.95 -2.37
C PHE A 177 7.71 14.37 -2.33
N ILE A 178 6.84 13.72 -3.11
CA ILE A 178 5.40 14.01 -3.09
C ILE A 178 4.82 13.71 -1.71
N MET A 179 5.18 12.60 -1.09
CA MET A 179 4.68 12.23 0.25
C MET A 179 5.06 13.24 1.32
N ASP A 180 6.25 13.84 1.24
CA ASP A 180 6.71 14.85 2.18
C ASP A 180 6.05 16.23 1.93
N ARG A 181 5.73 16.55 0.67
CA ARG A 181 5.36 17.90 0.25
C ARG A 181 3.93 18.00 -0.34
N PHE A 182 3.10 16.97 -0.24
CA PHE A 182 1.79 16.92 -0.90
C PHE A 182 0.83 18.07 -0.54
N ARG A 183 1.02 18.67 0.65
CA ARG A 183 0.21 19.82 1.07
C ARG A 183 0.63 21.13 0.40
N ASP A 184 1.87 21.19 -0.08
CA ASP A 184 2.41 22.36 -0.78
C ASP A 184 1.89 22.40 -2.24
N PRO A 185 1.90 23.56 -2.89
CA PRO A 185 1.49 23.69 -4.28
C PRO A 185 2.56 23.19 -5.26
N ILE A 186 2.99 21.91 -5.08
CA ILE A 186 4.01 21.27 -5.92
C ILE A 186 3.46 20.91 -7.31
N THR A 187 4.34 21.02 -8.30
CA THR A 187 4.11 20.67 -9.70
C THR A 187 4.96 19.48 -10.13
N ALA A 188 4.70 18.93 -11.31
CA ALA A 188 5.56 17.88 -11.88
C ALA A 188 7.00 18.37 -12.10
N ALA A 189 7.18 19.67 -12.37
CA ALA A 189 8.50 20.27 -12.52
C ALA A 189 9.29 20.28 -11.19
N ASP A 190 8.62 20.61 -10.08
CA ASP A 190 9.24 20.57 -8.74
C ASP A 190 9.67 19.16 -8.37
N VAL A 191 8.83 18.16 -8.65
CA VAL A 191 9.16 16.75 -8.41
C VAL A 191 10.35 16.31 -9.26
N ALA A 192 10.38 16.69 -10.53
CA ALA A 192 11.48 16.35 -11.44
C ALA A 192 12.81 17.03 -10.99
N ALA A 193 12.77 18.31 -10.61
CA ALA A 193 13.90 19.05 -10.11
C ALA A 193 14.49 18.43 -8.82
N ALA A 194 13.64 17.97 -7.91
CA ALA A 194 14.05 17.32 -6.67
C ALA A 194 14.89 16.05 -6.88
N VAL A 195 14.72 15.39 -8.04
CA VAL A 195 15.48 14.17 -8.40
C VAL A 195 16.47 14.42 -9.55
N HIS A 196 16.74 15.66 -9.89
CA HIS A 196 17.67 16.06 -10.95
C HIS A 196 17.36 15.48 -12.34
N LEU A 197 16.06 15.45 -12.69
CA LEU A 197 15.58 15.03 -14.00
C LEU A 197 14.84 16.17 -14.71
N ASN A 198 14.77 16.11 -16.05
CA ASN A 198 13.83 16.96 -16.75
C ASN A 198 12.38 16.46 -16.52
N THR A 199 11.42 17.36 -16.61
CA THR A 199 10.00 17.10 -16.28
C THR A 199 9.40 15.99 -17.14
N GLU A 200 9.63 16.01 -18.44
CA GLU A 200 9.04 15.06 -19.38
C GLU A 200 9.56 13.63 -19.14
N TYR A 201 10.87 13.49 -18.94
CA TYR A 201 11.48 12.22 -18.60
C TYR A 201 10.99 11.71 -17.23
N ALA A 202 10.92 12.58 -16.22
CA ALA A 202 10.41 12.22 -14.90
C ALA A 202 8.96 11.71 -14.96
N MET A 203 8.07 12.39 -15.69
CA MET A 203 6.68 11.98 -15.88
C MET A 203 6.58 10.62 -16.57
N THR A 204 7.36 10.42 -17.64
CA THR A 204 7.40 9.17 -18.40
C THR A 204 7.94 8.02 -17.53
N LEU A 205 9.05 8.25 -16.84
CA LEU A 205 9.67 7.27 -15.95
C LEU A 205 8.73 6.86 -14.81
N PHE A 206 8.10 7.85 -14.16
CA PHE A 206 7.15 7.60 -13.08
C PHE A 206 5.95 6.77 -13.57
N ARG A 207 5.35 7.18 -14.70
CA ARG A 207 4.22 6.46 -15.29
C ARG A 207 4.59 5.02 -15.71
N LYS A 208 5.77 4.82 -16.26
CA LYS A 208 6.26 3.49 -16.65
C LYS A 208 6.44 2.58 -15.42
N THR A 209 6.90 3.15 -14.31
CA THR A 209 7.18 2.38 -13.08
C THR A 209 5.92 2.09 -12.29
N TRP A 210 5.02 3.09 -12.14
CA TRP A 210 3.87 3.01 -11.22
C TRP A 210 2.53 2.84 -11.92
N SER A 211 2.49 2.78 -13.25
CA SER A 211 1.25 2.76 -14.07
C SER A 211 0.27 3.90 -13.78
N MET A 212 0.75 4.96 -13.10
CA MET A 212 -0.01 6.17 -12.79
C MET A 212 0.86 7.42 -13.00
N THR A 213 0.23 8.58 -13.16
CA THR A 213 0.95 9.85 -13.30
C THR A 213 1.38 10.42 -11.95
N LEU A 214 2.37 11.34 -11.95
CA LEU A 214 2.76 12.12 -10.77
C LEU A 214 1.55 12.87 -10.18
N GLY A 215 0.70 13.44 -11.05
CA GLY A 215 -0.50 14.15 -10.64
C GLY A 215 -1.54 13.23 -9.98
N ASP A 216 -1.76 12.03 -10.53
CA ASP A 216 -2.67 11.05 -9.93
C ASP A 216 -2.18 10.59 -8.56
N PHE A 217 -0.87 10.37 -8.40
CA PHE A 217 -0.28 10.00 -7.12
C PHE A 217 -0.44 11.10 -6.07
N LEU A 218 -0.12 12.35 -6.42
CA LEU A 218 -0.32 13.52 -5.57
C LEU A 218 -1.79 13.68 -5.18
N LEU A 219 -2.70 13.53 -6.14
CA LEU A 219 -4.13 13.65 -5.92
C LEU A 219 -4.65 12.58 -4.95
N ARG A 220 -4.28 11.30 -5.13
CA ARG A 220 -4.65 10.20 -4.23
C ARG A 220 -4.17 10.48 -2.80
N ARG A 221 -2.95 10.97 -2.65
CA ARG A 221 -2.40 11.33 -1.33
C ARG A 221 -3.19 12.46 -0.66
N ARG A 222 -3.57 13.50 -1.42
CA ARG A 222 -4.39 14.61 -0.92
C ARG A 222 -5.79 14.16 -0.52
N VAL A 223 -6.42 13.31 -1.32
CA VAL A 223 -7.76 12.76 -0.99
C VAL A 223 -7.69 11.90 0.26
N ALA A 224 -6.68 11.04 0.40
CA ALA A 224 -6.48 10.23 1.59
C ALA A 224 -6.31 11.10 2.86
N GLU A 225 -5.54 12.20 2.77
CA GLU A 225 -5.43 13.16 3.89
C GLU A 225 -6.76 13.84 4.22
N ALA A 226 -7.52 14.21 3.19
CA ALA A 226 -8.85 14.79 3.39
C ALA A 226 -9.79 13.80 4.09
N GLN A 227 -9.78 12.52 3.72
CA GLN A 227 -10.55 11.46 4.37
C GLN A 227 -10.18 11.35 5.86
N ARG A 228 -8.87 11.35 6.16
CA ARG A 228 -8.37 11.34 7.54
C ARG A 228 -8.86 12.56 8.32
N LEU A 229 -8.72 13.77 7.76
CA LEU A 229 -9.17 14.99 8.42
C LEU A 229 -10.69 15.04 8.62
N LEU A 230 -11.47 14.55 7.66
CA LEU A 230 -12.93 14.43 7.78
C LEU A 230 -13.34 13.51 8.94
N ALA A 231 -12.57 12.44 9.17
CA ALA A 231 -12.81 11.46 10.22
C ALA A 231 -12.35 11.95 11.60
N THR A 232 -11.28 12.74 11.68
CA THR A 232 -10.59 13.02 12.95
C THR A 232 -10.70 14.48 13.43
N THR A 233 -11.35 15.37 12.65
CA THR A 233 -11.47 16.79 12.98
C THR A 233 -12.87 17.33 12.71
N ASP A 234 -13.20 18.45 13.35
CA ASP A 234 -14.45 19.21 13.12
C ASP A 234 -14.29 20.35 12.11
N LEU A 235 -13.17 20.44 11.40
CA LEU A 235 -12.97 21.42 10.34
C LEU A 235 -14.11 21.32 9.31
N ASP A 236 -14.60 22.46 8.80
CA ASP A 236 -15.55 22.40 7.70
C ASP A 236 -14.93 21.75 6.46
N CYS A 237 -15.77 21.24 5.54
CA CYS A 237 -15.27 20.47 4.39
C CYS A 237 -14.34 21.30 3.50
N THR A 238 -14.56 22.61 3.36
CA THR A 238 -13.72 23.50 2.55
C THR A 238 -12.35 23.68 3.20
N ALA A 239 -12.32 23.90 4.51
CA ALA A 239 -11.07 23.97 5.28
C ALA A 239 -10.28 22.66 5.22
N VAL A 240 -10.96 21.52 5.25
CA VAL A 240 -10.31 20.20 5.04
C VAL A 240 -9.64 20.13 3.67
N GLY A 241 -10.31 20.61 2.61
CA GLY A 241 -9.72 20.65 1.26
C GLY A 241 -8.40 21.43 1.22
N TYR A 242 -8.38 22.61 1.80
CA TYR A 242 -7.16 23.44 1.87
C TYR A 242 -6.08 22.78 2.76
N ALA A 243 -6.45 22.26 3.92
CA ALA A 243 -5.51 21.56 4.80
C ALA A 243 -4.90 20.31 4.18
N ALA A 244 -5.64 19.65 3.27
CA ALA A 244 -5.15 18.52 2.48
C ALA A 244 -4.31 18.92 1.25
N GLY A 245 -4.13 20.23 1.00
CA GLY A 245 -3.27 20.76 -0.08
C GLY A 245 -4.00 21.04 -1.40
N PHE A 246 -5.34 21.09 -1.43
CA PHE A 246 -6.07 21.51 -2.64
C PHE A 246 -6.03 23.03 -2.80
N GLY A 247 -5.77 23.50 -4.01
CA GLY A 247 -5.71 24.92 -4.32
C GLY A 247 -7.06 25.62 -4.38
N SER A 248 -8.18 24.87 -4.47
CA SER A 248 -9.53 25.42 -4.46
C SER A 248 -10.57 24.41 -3.96
N GLY A 249 -11.64 24.91 -3.37
CA GLY A 249 -12.76 24.09 -2.93
C GLY A 249 -13.43 23.33 -4.07
N SER A 250 -13.63 23.95 -5.24
CA SER A 250 -14.24 23.30 -6.40
C SER A 250 -13.43 22.09 -6.87
N THR A 251 -12.10 22.23 -7.00
CA THR A 251 -11.21 21.13 -7.33
C THR A 251 -11.27 20.03 -6.26
N PHE A 252 -11.26 20.41 -4.99
CA PHE A 252 -11.37 19.45 -3.88
C PHE A 252 -12.64 18.61 -3.98
N TYR A 253 -13.82 19.27 -4.05
CA TYR A 253 -15.09 18.52 -4.09
C TYR A 253 -15.18 17.59 -5.29
N ALA A 254 -14.78 18.05 -6.48
CA ALA A 254 -14.83 17.25 -7.70
C ALA A 254 -13.90 16.01 -7.62
N GLN A 255 -12.66 16.22 -7.18
CA GLN A 255 -11.66 15.14 -7.13
C GLN A 255 -11.92 14.17 -5.97
N PHE A 256 -12.38 14.68 -4.83
CA PHE A 256 -12.77 13.84 -3.72
C PHE A 256 -13.93 12.93 -4.11
N ALA A 257 -15.01 13.47 -4.70
CA ALA A 257 -16.15 12.67 -5.14
C ALA A 257 -15.76 11.62 -6.19
N LYS A 258 -14.87 11.97 -7.11
CA LYS A 258 -14.35 11.04 -8.13
C LYS A 258 -13.58 9.85 -7.52
N LEU A 259 -12.75 10.08 -6.51
CA LEU A 259 -11.87 9.06 -5.93
C LEU A 259 -12.51 8.32 -4.74
N ALA A 260 -13.31 9.00 -3.92
CA ALA A 260 -13.97 8.42 -2.75
C ALA A 260 -15.39 7.89 -3.07
N GLY A 261 -15.91 8.10 -4.28
CA GLY A 261 -17.25 7.67 -4.68
C GLY A 261 -18.40 8.44 -4.02
N THR A 262 -18.12 9.44 -3.17
CA THR A 262 -19.12 10.20 -2.41
C THR A 262 -18.61 11.61 -2.12
N THR A 263 -19.49 12.53 -1.76
CA THR A 263 -19.07 13.89 -1.40
C THR A 263 -18.39 13.95 -0.03
N PRO A 264 -17.52 14.94 0.26
CA PRO A 264 -16.88 15.10 1.57
C PRO A 264 -17.87 15.17 2.72
N GLY A 265 -19.00 15.85 2.54
CA GLY A 265 -20.06 15.93 3.55
C GLY A 265 -20.75 14.60 3.82
N GLN A 266 -21.08 13.85 2.77
CA GLN A 266 -21.66 12.49 2.89
C GLN A 266 -20.66 11.53 3.51
N TYR A 267 -19.38 11.60 3.13
CA TYR A 267 -18.31 10.79 3.72
C TYR A 267 -18.23 11.01 5.24
N ARG A 268 -18.21 12.28 5.68
CA ARG A 268 -18.23 12.60 7.12
C ARG A 268 -19.48 12.10 7.83
N ALA A 269 -20.65 12.27 7.21
CA ALA A 269 -21.92 11.84 7.81
C ALA A 269 -21.97 10.30 7.99
N ALA A 270 -21.36 9.54 7.10
CA ALA A 270 -21.28 8.09 7.21
C ALA A 270 -20.33 7.58 8.32
N LEU A 271 -19.45 8.46 8.84
CA LEU A 271 -18.51 8.11 9.93
C LEU A 271 -19.03 8.49 11.33
N ARG A 272 -20.15 9.22 11.40
CA ARG A 272 -20.80 9.68 12.65
C ARG A 272 -22.09 8.95 12.92
#